data_fb53ecc4e771694eb7d8bc42994a12b8
#
_entry.id   fb53ecc4e771694eb7d8bc42994a12b8
#
_cell.length_a   1.000
_cell.length_b   1.000
_cell.length_c   1.000
_cell.angle_alpha   90.00
_cell.angle_beta   90.00
_cell.angle_gamma   90.00
#
_symmetry.space_group_name_H-M   'P 1'
#
loop_
_entity.id
_entity.type
_entity.pdbx_description
1 polymer ?
#
loop_
_entity_poly.entity_id
_entity_poly.type
_entity_poly.pdbx_seq_one_letter_code
_entity_poly.pdbx_strand_id
1 'polypeptide(L)'
;MATSTRIPIEQYLRTSYEPDAEFVYGEIEERAVGEYDHNVVQWAILDLFRRHDKEWQTRTLQEQRTRLNSDIVRIPDVSVWPRGVPIEPVFTHPQLIVIEVISPEDRQSRMQAKIEDYRRFEVPHIWFVDPARRIGWDCSDGNWIRKTRFDIPASPIQLDLDQLFRDLDASEA
;
A
#
# COMPACT_ATOMS: atom_id res chain seq x y z
N MET A 1 31.78 6.25 3.50
CA MET A 1 30.58 5.71 4.15
C MET A 1 29.70 6.91 4.50
N ALA A 2 28.56 7.05 3.84
CA ALA A 2 27.59 8.09 4.22
C ALA A 2 27.02 7.69 5.58
N THR A 3 27.28 8.48 6.61
CA THR A 3 26.64 8.37 7.91
C THR A 3 25.16 8.74 7.71
N SER A 4 24.28 7.74 7.63
CA SER A 4 22.84 7.97 7.71
C SER A 4 22.57 8.69 9.04
N THR A 5 22.18 9.95 8.97
CA THR A 5 21.85 10.73 10.16
C THR A 5 20.45 10.31 10.60
N ARG A 6 20.37 9.51 11.66
CA ARG A 6 19.09 9.15 12.25
C ARG A 6 18.40 10.38 12.81
N ILE A 7 17.13 10.53 12.51
CA ILE A 7 16.30 11.63 13.01
C ILE A 7 15.18 11.11 13.92
N PRO A 8 14.68 11.92 14.86
CA PRO A 8 13.48 11.56 15.63
C PRO A 8 12.24 11.51 14.73
N ILE A 9 11.29 10.62 15.05
CA ILE A 9 10.03 10.50 14.31
C ILE A 9 9.22 11.79 14.30
N GLU A 10 9.31 12.59 15.37
CA GLU A 10 8.63 13.89 15.48
C GLU A 10 9.17 14.89 14.45
N GLN A 11 10.45 14.82 14.12
CA GLN A 11 11.04 15.62 13.05
C GLN A 11 10.51 15.17 11.68
N TYR A 12 10.48 13.86 11.43
CA TYR A 12 9.91 13.30 10.21
C TYR A 12 8.45 13.73 10.02
N LEU A 13 7.62 13.60 11.05
CA LEU A 13 6.18 13.90 10.97
C LEU A 13 5.88 15.38 10.66
N ARG A 14 6.82 16.29 10.97
CA ARG A 14 6.71 17.74 10.70
C ARG A 14 7.36 18.17 9.39
N THR A 15 8.02 17.25 8.70
CA THR A 15 8.77 17.53 7.46
C THR A 15 7.98 17.00 6.26
N SER A 16 7.96 17.80 5.18
CA SER A 16 7.53 17.33 3.86
C SER A 16 8.76 16.87 3.09
N TYR A 17 8.64 15.75 2.43
CA TYR A 17 9.70 15.17 1.60
C TYR A 17 9.27 15.18 0.13
N GLU A 18 10.22 15.50 -0.77
CA GLU A 18 10.05 15.45 -2.21
C GLU A 18 11.26 14.70 -2.83
N PRO A 19 11.05 13.52 -3.39
CA PRO A 19 9.82 12.72 -3.37
C PRO A 19 9.38 12.31 -1.96
N ASP A 20 8.12 11.92 -1.81
CA ASP A 20 7.62 11.48 -0.49
C ASP A 20 8.41 10.27 0.02
N ALA A 21 8.58 10.17 1.32
CA ALA A 21 9.47 9.21 1.94
C ALA A 21 8.87 8.57 3.20
N GLU A 22 9.22 7.32 3.42
CA GLU A 22 8.89 6.55 4.61
C GLU A 22 9.91 6.78 5.73
N PHE A 23 9.54 6.46 6.96
CA PHE A 23 10.43 6.53 8.12
C PHE A 23 10.60 5.15 8.71
N VAL A 24 11.84 4.68 8.80
CA VAL A 24 12.15 3.32 9.26
C VAL A 24 13.38 3.36 10.20
N TYR A 25 13.14 3.16 11.48
CA TYR A 25 14.17 3.13 12.53
C TYR A 25 15.11 4.35 12.54
N GLY A 26 14.53 5.54 12.34
CA GLY A 26 15.28 6.79 12.32
C GLY A 26 15.84 7.18 10.96
N GLU A 27 15.69 6.35 9.95
CA GLU A 27 16.16 6.61 8.58
C GLU A 27 15.01 7.02 7.67
N ILE A 28 15.32 7.90 6.73
CA ILE A 28 14.39 8.31 5.67
C ILE A 28 14.60 7.39 4.48
N GLU A 29 13.56 6.64 4.14
CA GLU A 29 13.54 5.77 2.97
C GLU A 29 12.71 6.43 1.86
N GLU A 30 13.38 6.92 0.82
CA GLU A 30 12.69 7.44 -0.35
C GLU A 30 11.86 6.34 -1.03
N ARG A 31 10.65 6.71 -1.44
CA ARG A 31 9.80 5.84 -2.25
C ARG A 31 10.31 5.82 -3.68
N ALA A 32 10.11 4.68 -4.36
CA ALA A 32 10.31 4.62 -5.80
C ALA A 32 9.41 5.65 -6.50
N VAL A 33 9.96 6.35 -7.48
CA VAL A 33 9.14 7.23 -8.34
C VAL A 33 8.29 6.34 -9.24
N GLY A 34 6.98 6.46 -9.15
CA GLY A 34 6.05 5.64 -9.93
C GLY A 34 6.22 5.92 -11.43
N GLU A 35 6.54 4.88 -12.21
CA GLU A 35 6.44 4.91 -13.65
C GLU A 35 4.97 4.83 -14.11
N TYR A 36 4.73 5.02 -15.40
CA TYR A 36 3.38 5.05 -15.97
C TYR A 36 2.52 3.86 -15.56
N ASP A 37 3.04 2.64 -15.74
CA ASP A 37 2.30 1.40 -15.43
C ASP A 37 1.93 1.29 -13.94
N HIS A 38 2.87 1.67 -13.06
CA HIS A 38 2.61 1.74 -11.62
C HIS A 38 1.45 2.71 -11.32
N ASN A 39 1.55 3.94 -11.84
CA ASN A 39 0.59 4.99 -11.55
C ASN A 39 -0.81 4.65 -12.08
N VAL A 40 -0.91 4.09 -13.28
CA VAL A 40 -2.19 3.70 -13.89
C VAL A 40 -2.85 2.57 -13.11
N VAL A 41 -2.09 1.56 -12.70
CA VAL A 41 -2.62 0.43 -11.90
C VAL A 41 -3.00 0.88 -10.49
N GLN A 42 -2.17 1.70 -9.84
CA GLN A 42 -2.49 2.28 -8.54
C GLN A 42 -3.81 3.07 -8.60
N TRP A 43 -3.95 3.94 -9.62
CA TRP A 43 -5.17 4.72 -9.81
C TRP A 43 -6.40 3.83 -10.08
N ALA A 44 -6.27 2.81 -10.92
CA ALA A 44 -7.38 1.91 -11.24
C ALA A 44 -7.86 1.12 -10.00
N ILE A 45 -6.94 0.64 -9.18
CA ILE A 45 -7.25 -0.02 -7.91
C ILE A 45 -7.94 0.98 -6.96
N LEU A 46 -7.38 2.17 -6.79
CA LEU A 46 -7.94 3.22 -5.95
C LEU A 46 -9.39 3.55 -6.37
N ASP A 47 -9.62 3.78 -7.67
CA ASP A 47 -10.92 4.12 -8.21
C ASP A 47 -11.95 2.99 -8.01
N LEU A 48 -11.56 1.74 -8.26
CA LEU A 48 -12.39 0.57 -8.01
C LEU A 48 -12.86 0.52 -6.55
N PHE A 49 -11.95 0.63 -5.60
CA PHE A 49 -12.28 0.57 -4.18
C PHE A 49 -13.11 1.77 -3.73
N ARG A 50 -12.78 2.98 -4.17
CA ARG A 50 -13.51 4.20 -3.80
C ARG A 50 -14.94 4.22 -4.29
N ARG A 51 -15.21 3.68 -5.46
CA ARG A 51 -16.60 3.53 -5.96
C ARG A 51 -17.45 2.65 -5.06
N HIS A 52 -16.83 1.66 -4.41
CA HIS A 52 -17.49 0.72 -3.52
C HIS A 52 -17.40 1.07 -2.03
N ASP A 53 -16.70 2.13 -1.64
CA ASP A 53 -16.50 2.52 -0.24
C ASP A 53 -17.81 2.62 0.56
N LYS A 54 -18.89 3.10 -0.06
CA LYS A 54 -20.20 3.20 0.60
C LYS A 54 -20.84 1.83 0.81
N GLU A 55 -20.79 0.98 -0.21
CA GLU A 55 -21.35 -0.37 -0.19
C GLU A 55 -20.55 -1.27 0.77
N TRP A 56 -19.24 -1.22 0.67
CA TRP A 56 -18.34 -2.05 1.48
C TRP A 56 -18.10 -1.52 2.90
N GLN A 57 -18.67 -0.35 3.22
CA GLN A 57 -18.48 0.34 4.50
C GLN A 57 -16.99 0.57 4.82
N THR A 58 -16.23 0.99 3.80
CA THR A 58 -14.80 1.25 3.86
C THR A 58 -14.47 2.72 3.59
N ARG A 59 -13.21 3.06 3.79
CA ARG A 59 -12.56 4.31 3.38
C ARG A 59 -11.26 3.94 2.71
N THR A 60 -11.14 4.31 1.44
CA THR A 60 -9.97 4.04 0.61
C THR A 60 -9.18 5.32 0.37
N LEU A 61 -7.89 5.30 0.65
CA LEU A 61 -6.95 6.41 0.44
C LEU A 61 -5.70 5.92 -0.28
N GLN A 62 -5.11 6.78 -1.10
CA GLN A 62 -3.79 6.57 -1.68
C GLN A 62 -2.72 7.23 -0.83
N GLU A 63 -1.54 6.64 -0.78
CA GLU A 63 -0.32 7.24 -0.23
C GLU A 63 -0.51 7.88 1.15
N GLN A 64 -1.36 7.27 1.97
CA GLN A 64 -1.66 7.78 3.29
C GLN A 64 -0.60 7.36 4.29
N ARG A 65 0.06 8.34 4.93
CA ARG A 65 0.98 8.09 6.02
C ARG A 65 0.30 7.32 7.14
N THR A 66 0.89 6.19 7.51
CA THR A 66 0.44 5.37 8.63
C THR A 66 1.60 5.10 9.58
N ARG A 67 1.45 5.52 10.81
CA ARG A 67 2.42 5.26 11.88
C ARG A 67 2.12 3.89 12.48
N LEU A 68 3.01 2.94 12.22
CA LEU A 68 2.85 1.56 12.67
C LEU A 68 3.28 1.37 14.13
N ASN A 69 4.31 2.13 14.54
CA ASN A 69 4.82 2.14 15.92
C ASN A 69 5.66 3.41 16.18
N SER A 70 6.48 3.41 17.25
CA SER A 70 7.36 4.55 17.58
C SER A 70 8.44 4.82 16.53
N ASP A 71 8.78 3.83 15.70
CA ASP A 71 9.97 3.86 14.87
C ASP A 71 9.70 3.63 13.38
N ILE A 72 8.42 3.43 12.99
CA ILE A 72 8.05 3.12 11.62
C ILE A 72 6.82 3.92 11.19
N VAL A 73 6.95 4.63 10.08
CA VAL A 73 5.85 5.19 9.29
C VAL A 73 5.96 4.67 7.87
N ARG A 74 4.93 3.99 7.41
CA ARG A 74 4.80 3.50 6.03
C ARG A 74 3.78 4.32 5.25
N ILE A 75 3.93 4.31 3.93
CA ILE A 75 3.06 5.01 2.98
C ILE A 75 2.65 4.00 1.90
N PRO A 76 1.65 3.14 2.17
CA PRO A 76 1.16 2.19 1.17
C PRO A 76 0.59 2.91 -0.05
N ASP A 77 0.71 2.31 -1.23
CA ASP A 77 0.13 2.87 -2.46
C ASP A 77 -1.38 3.00 -2.36
N VAL A 78 -2.07 1.97 -1.85
CA VAL A 78 -3.50 2.02 -1.54
C VAL A 78 -3.76 1.42 -0.16
N SER A 79 -4.52 2.13 0.64
CA SER A 79 -4.92 1.71 1.99
C SER A 79 -6.44 1.73 2.14
N VAL A 80 -6.99 0.69 2.74
CA VAL A 80 -8.43 0.55 2.97
C VAL A 80 -8.70 0.35 4.46
N TRP A 81 -9.48 1.23 5.07
CA TRP A 81 -9.93 1.10 6.47
C TRP A 81 -11.44 0.82 6.55
N PRO A 82 -11.90 0.14 7.62
CA PRO A 82 -13.31 0.18 7.99
C PRO A 82 -13.76 1.63 8.22
N ARG A 83 -14.98 1.96 7.83
CA ARG A 83 -15.50 3.34 7.85
C ARG A 83 -15.56 3.96 9.26
N GLY A 84 -15.66 3.14 10.31
CA GLY A 84 -15.70 3.58 11.71
C GLY A 84 -14.35 4.00 12.31
N VAL A 85 -13.24 3.76 11.60
CA VAL A 85 -11.90 4.17 12.07
C VAL A 85 -11.79 5.69 12.08
N PRO A 86 -11.27 6.31 13.17
CA PRO A 86 -11.06 7.75 13.26
C PRO A 86 -10.22 8.30 12.10
N ILE A 87 -10.54 9.51 11.64
CA ILE A 87 -9.75 10.21 10.63
C ILE A 87 -8.63 10.97 11.33
N GLU A 88 -7.39 10.67 10.95
CA GLU A 88 -6.17 11.28 11.49
C GLU A 88 -5.31 11.79 10.35
N PRO A 89 -4.52 12.88 10.53
CA PRO A 89 -3.56 13.34 9.52
C PRO A 89 -2.50 12.27 9.18
N VAL A 90 -2.05 11.54 10.19
CA VAL A 90 -1.24 10.33 10.09
C VAL A 90 -2.00 9.25 10.82
N PHE A 91 -2.44 8.20 10.12
CA PHE A 91 -3.23 7.14 10.74
C PHE A 91 -2.39 6.32 11.72
N THR A 92 -3.01 5.93 12.84
CA THR A 92 -2.38 5.10 13.88
C THR A 92 -3.14 3.79 14.11
N HIS A 93 -4.16 3.52 13.30
CA HIS A 93 -4.98 2.32 13.34
C HIS A 93 -4.66 1.42 12.14
N PRO A 94 -4.65 0.08 12.31
CA PRO A 94 -4.41 -0.83 11.21
C PRO A 94 -5.43 -0.67 10.08
N GLN A 95 -4.95 -0.78 8.85
CA GLN A 95 -5.79 -0.94 7.68
C GLN A 95 -6.49 -2.31 7.69
N LEU A 96 -7.64 -2.41 7.05
CA LEU A 96 -8.25 -3.68 6.68
C LEU A 96 -7.45 -4.32 5.54
N ILE A 97 -7.02 -3.50 4.58
CA ILE A 97 -6.23 -3.93 3.42
C ILE A 97 -5.13 -2.92 3.15
N VAL A 98 -3.93 -3.41 2.90
CA VAL A 98 -2.82 -2.67 2.27
C VAL A 98 -2.58 -3.28 0.90
N ILE A 99 -2.47 -2.44 -0.13
CA ILE A 99 -2.09 -2.85 -1.48
C ILE A 99 -0.87 -2.04 -1.89
N GLU A 100 0.19 -2.75 -2.26
CA GLU A 100 1.42 -2.19 -2.82
C GLU A 100 1.50 -2.54 -4.31
N VAL A 101 1.80 -1.56 -5.15
CA VAL A 101 2.02 -1.75 -6.58
C VAL A 101 3.51 -1.78 -6.84
N ILE A 102 4.01 -2.89 -7.38
CA ILE A 102 5.45 -3.11 -7.54
C ILE A 102 6.00 -2.21 -8.66
N SER A 103 7.08 -1.52 -8.36
CA SER A 103 7.89 -0.77 -9.32
C SER A 103 9.12 -1.59 -9.74
N PRO A 104 9.68 -1.34 -10.95
CA PRO A 104 10.89 -2.04 -11.41
C PRO A 104 12.09 -1.88 -10.48
N GLU A 105 12.13 -0.79 -9.71
CA GLU A 105 13.20 -0.45 -8.77
C GLU A 105 13.04 -1.13 -7.40
N ASP A 106 11.90 -1.79 -7.14
CA ASP A 106 11.62 -2.41 -5.86
C ASP A 106 12.52 -3.61 -5.61
N ARG A 107 13.17 -3.59 -4.44
CA ARG A 107 14.00 -4.70 -3.97
C ARG A 107 13.17 -5.67 -3.15
N GLN A 108 13.32 -6.96 -3.43
CA GLN A 108 12.60 -8.00 -2.70
C GLN A 108 12.78 -7.92 -1.17
N SER A 109 13.98 -7.58 -0.70
CA SER A 109 14.25 -7.41 0.74
C SER A 109 13.44 -6.27 1.37
N ARG A 110 13.24 -5.16 0.63
CA ARG A 110 12.44 -4.03 1.10
C ARG A 110 10.94 -4.37 1.11
N MET A 111 10.46 -5.06 0.08
CA MET A 111 9.07 -5.54 0.04
C MET A 111 8.79 -6.53 1.18
N GLN A 112 9.73 -7.45 1.46
CA GLN A 112 9.60 -8.38 2.58
C GLN A 112 9.56 -7.65 3.93
N ALA A 113 10.39 -6.62 4.12
CA ALA A 113 10.37 -5.81 5.33
C ALA A 113 9.03 -5.09 5.50
N LYS A 114 8.44 -4.55 4.43
CA LYS A 114 7.09 -3.94 4.47
C LYS A 114 6.03 -4.96 4.91
N ILE A 115 6.05 -6.18 4.35
CA ILE A 115 5.13 -7.26 4.73
C ILE A 115 5.21 -7.53 6.24
N GLU A 116 6.42 -7.65 6.77
CA GLU A 116 6.63 -7.91 8.21
C GLU A 116 6.13 -6.76 9.07
N ASP A 117 6.35 -5.51 8.66
CA ASP A 117 5.88 -4.32 9.35
C ASP A 117 4.35 -4.27 9.39
N TYR A 118 3.68 -4.48 8.25
CA TYR A 118 2.21 -4.53 8.19
C TYR A 118 1.62 -5.68 9.02
N ARG A 119 2.23 -6.84 9.00
CA ARG A 119 1.79 -7.97 9.82
C ARG A 119 1.93 -7.70 11.32
N ARG A 120 3.03 -7.08 11.76
CA ARG A 120 3.22 -6.67 13.16
C ARG A 120 2.23 -5.60 13.58
N PHE A 121 1.79 -4.79 12.64
CA PHE A 121 0.73 -3.78 12.82
C PHE A 121 -0.68 -4.38 12.74
N GLU A 122 -0.80 -5.71 12.58
CA GLU A 122 -2.06 -6.45 12.54
C GLU A 122 -2.94 -6.10 11.32
N VAL A 123 -2.35 -5.73 10.18
CA VAL A 123 -3.07 -5.59 8.91
C VAL A 123 -3.48 -6.98 8.43
N PRO A 124 -4.79 -7.30 8.32
CA PRO A 124 -5.22 -8.65 7.98
C PRO A 124 -5.02 -9.03 6.51
N HIS A 125 -5.03 -8.05 5.60
CA HIS A 125 -4.89 -8.31 4.17
C HIS A 125 -3.77 -7.46 3.59
N ILE A 126 -2.73 -8.11 3.08
CA ILE A 126 -1.53 -7.47 2.50
C ILE A 126 -1.36 -8.01 1.10
N TRP A 127 -1.62 -7.18 0.09
CA TRP A 127 -1.60 -7.57 -1.31
C TRP A 127 -0.54 -6.78 -2.08
N PHE A 128 0.18 -7.47 -2.95
CA PHE A 128 1.11 -6.87 -3.89
C PHE A 128 0.63 -7.11 -5.31
N VAL A 129 0.75 -6.11 -6.19
CA VAL A 129 0.37 -6.18 -7.59
C VAL A 129 1.54 -5.79 -8.46
N ASP A 130 1.88 -6.63 -9.44
CA ASP A 130 2.93 -6.38 -10.44
C ASP A 130 2.26 -5.95 -11.76
N PRO A 131 2.36 -4.68 -12.15
CA PRO A 131 1.79 -4.17 -13.40
C PRO A 131 2.38 -4.83 -14.63
N ALA A 132 3.70 -5.05 -14.64
CA ALA A 132 4.41 -5.58 -15.79
C ALA A 132 4.05 -7.03 -16.10
N ARG A 133 3.83 -7.84 -15.04
CA ARG A 133 3.45 -9.25 -15.16
C ARG A 133 1.95 -9.49 -15.11
N ARG A 134 1.17 -8.47 -14.74
CA ARG A 134 -0.29 -8.53 -14.57
C ARG A 134 -0.74 -9.62 -13.60
N ILE A 135 -0.02 -9.75 -12.51
CA ILE A 135 -0.28 -10.73 -11.45
C ILE A 135 -0.19 -10.06 -10.09
N GLY A 136 -0.63 -10.77 -9.05
CA GLY A 136 -0.47 -10.31 -7.69
C GLY A 136 -0.06 -11.42 -6.74
N TRP A 137 0.20 -11.02 -5.51
CA TRP A 137 0.50 -11.92 -4.40
C TRP A 137 -0.28 -11.51 -3.16
N ASP A 138 -0.88 -12.50 -2.53
CA ASP A 138 -1.40 -12.37 -1.17
C ASP A 138 -0.25 -12.70 -0.20
N CYS A 139 0.14 -11.69 0.57
CA CYS A 139 1.24 -11.77 1.53
C CYS A 139 0.76 -11.71 2.99
N SER A 140 -0.52 -11.89 3.23
CA SER A 140 -1.17 -11.70 4.54
C SER A 140 -0.62 -12.60 5.62
N ASP A 141 -0.18 -13.81 5.28
CA ASP A 141 0.45 -14.76 6.21
C ASP A 141 1.99 -14.69 6.25
N GLY A 142 2.57 -13.76 5.48
CA GLY A 142 4.03 -13.58 5.34
C GLY A 142 4.65 -14.31 4.16
N ASN A 143 3.90 -15.16 3.47
CA ASN A 143 4.33 -15.88 2.27
C ASN A 143 3.82 -15.18 1.01
N TRP A 144 4.53 -15.31 -0.09
CA TRP A 144 4.14 -14.77 -1.39
C TRP A 144 3.26 -15.78 -2.14
N ILE A 145 1.95 -15.69 -1.95
CA ILE A 145 0.98 -16.58 -2.61
C ILE A 145 0.45 -15.90 -3.86
N ARG A 146 0.84 -16.40 -5.04
CA ARG A 146 0.41 -15.83 -6.32
C ARG A 146 -1.10 -15.92 -6.50
N LYS A 147 -1.72 -14.80 -6.89
CA LYS A 147 -3.14 -14.68 -7.18
C LYS A 147 -3.40 -13.72 -8.35
N THR A 148 -4.49 -13.94 -9.07
CA THR A 148 -5.08 -12.97 -10.01
C THR A 148 -6.41 -12.42 -9.50
N ARG A 149 -6.96 -13.03 -8.45
CA ARG A 149 -8.16 -12.57 -7.77
C ARG A 149 -7.96 -12.61 -6.26
N PHE A 150 -8.29 -11.51 -5.63
CA PHE A 150 -8.29 -11.34 -4.18
C PHE A 150 -9.73 -11.16 -3.70
N ASP A 151 -10.09 -11.83 -2.65
CA ASP A 151 -11.40 -11.73 -2.00
C ASP A 151 -11.24 -11.87 -0.48
N ILE A 152 -12.13 -11.22 0.24
CA ILE A 152 -12.21 -11.35 1.70
C ILE A 152 -13.38 -12.26 2.02
N PRO A 153 -13.15 -13.40 2.70
CA PRO A 153 -14.23 -14.34 3.06
C PRO A 153 -15.39 -13.65 3.80
N ALA A 154 -16.61 -14.00 3.41
CA ALA A 154 -17.85 -13.44 3.97
C ALA A 154 -18.00 -11.90 3.80
N SER A 155 -17.31 -11.33 2.82
CA SER A 155 -17.36 -9.90 2.48
C SER A 155 -17.56 -9.74 0.97
N PRO A 156 -18.21 -8.65 0.49
CA PRO A 156 -18.29 -8.35 -0.93
C PRO A 156 -16.98 -7.78 -1.49
N ILE A 157 -15.99 -7.51 -0.66
CA ILE A 157 -14.72 -6.87 -1.07
C ILE A 157 -13.90 -7.84 -1.91
N GLN A 158 -13.58 -7.43 -3.12
CA GLN A 158 -12.78 -8.22 -4.06
C GLN A 158 -11.97 -7.34 -5.01
N LEU A 159 -10.86 -7.87 -5.49
CA LEU A 159 -10.06 -7.31 -6.56
C LEU A 159 -9.75 -8.40 -7.59
N ASP A 160 -10.32 -8.29 -8.79
CA ASP A 160 -10.06 -9.17 -9.91
C ASP A 160 -9.08 -8.46 -10.87
N LEU A 161 -7.82 -8.92 -10.87
CA LEU A 161 -6.77 -8.32 -11.69
C LEU A 161 -7.00 -8.56 -13.19
N ASP A 162 -7.55 -9.71 -13.56
CA ASP A 162 -7.82 -10.00 -14.98
C ASP A 162 -8.87 -9.02 -15.53
N GLN A 163 -9.89 -8.69 -14.73
CA GLN A 163 -10.88 -7.68 -15.11
C GLN A 163 -10.27 -6.28 -15.11
N LEU A 164 -9.51 -5.90 -14.07
CA LEU A 164 -8.84 -4.61 -13.96
C LEU A 164 -7.98 -4.31 -15.19
N PHE A 165 -7.14 -5.27 -15.59
CA PHE A 165 -6.25 -5.08 -16.75
C PHE A 165 -7.00 -5.05 -18.08
N ARG A 166 -8.09 -5.82 -18.24
CA ARG A 166 -8.97 -5.69 -19.42
C ARG A 166 -9.60 -4.31 -19.52
N ASP A 167 -10.06 -3.75 -18.40
CA ASP A 167 -10.68 -2.44 -18.38
C ASP A 167 -9.66 -1.33 -18.69
N LEU A 168 -8.42 -1.47 -18.20
CA LEU A 168 -7.33 -0.56 -18.54
C LEU A 168 -6.99 -0.61 -20.03
N ASP A 169 -6.81 -1.79 -20.61
CA ASP A 169 -6.54 -1.97 -22.05
C ASP A 169 -7.67 -1.35 -22.91
N ALA A 170 -8.91 -1.51 -22.49
CA ALA A 170 -10.06 -0.92 -23.19
C ALA A 170 -10.13 0.61 -23.10
N SER A 171 -9.60 1.19 -22.04
CA SER A 171 -9.57 2.66 -21.85
C SER A 171 -8.45 3.35 -22.64
N GLU A 172 -7.42 2.60 -23.06
CA GLU A 172 -6.28 3.09 -23.83
C GLU A 172 -6.45 2.86 -25.35
N ALA A 173 -7.46 2.13 -25.79
CA ALA A 173 -7.77 1.85 -27.19
C ALA A 173 -8.61 2.95 -27.84
#